data_6527e785b81b9b5b753af19cc7d4d664
#
_entry.id   6527e785b81b9b5b753af19cc7d4d664
#
_cell.length_a   1.000
_cell.length_b   1.000
_cell.length_c   1.000
_cell.angle_alpha   90.00
_cell.angle_beta   90.00
_cell.angle_gamma   90.00
#
_symmetry.space_group_name_H-M   'P 1'
#
loop_
_entity.id
_entity.type
_entity.pdbx_description
1 polymer ?
#
loop_
_entity_poly.entity_id
_entity_poly.type
_entity_poly.pdbx_seq_one_letter_code
_entity_poly.pdbx_strand_id
1 'polypeptide(L)'
;VKYSTGYVIFLNFLVKKEFKNFFLATIPYLLGWFVYFTYTNSDPIINFFEPLKLSFMSNYRRDADIYSLLQIYFLSDKGSILKYISIASIFLLNLLILIRINKESSNFLKMSLVLICPLIFFPHSNYDYVLLFPLACYSLLNFDNYLNKINFFFVIYVFYLSRIVKHLLDID
;
A
#
# COMPACT_ATOMS: atom_id res chain seq x y z
N VAL A 1 1.15 8.40 -9.51
CA VAL A 1 0.86 7.91 -8.16
C VAL A 1 0.46 6.45 -8.29
N LYS A 2 1.11 5.57 -7.53
CA LYS A 2 0.74 4.15 -7.51
C LYS A 2 -0.67 4.00 -6.92
N TYR A 3 -1.53 3.23 -7.56
CA TYR A 3 -2.93 3.05 -7.14
C TYR A 3 -3.04 2.59 -5.68
N SER A 4 -2.18 1.68 -5.24
CA SER A 4 -2.17 1.15 -3.88
C SER A 4 -1.91 2.22 -2.81
N THR A 5 -0.95 3.10 -3.04
CA THR A 5 -0.63 4.19 -2.10
C THR A 5 -1.69 5.28 -2.14
N GLY A 6 -2.13 5.66 -3.35
CA GLY A 6 -3.18 6.67 -3.52
C GLY A 6 -4.47 6.27 -2.82
N TYR A 7 -4.92 5.05 -3.02
CA TYR A 7 -6.13 4.50 -2.42
C TYR A 7 -6.13 4.61 -0.88
N VAL A 8 -5.02 4.26 -0.22
CA VAL A 8 -4.94 4.32 1.25
C VAL A 8 -4.98 5.76 1.76
N ILE A 9 -4.34 6.70 1.06
CA ILE A 9 -4.41 8.12 1.40
C ILE A 9 -5.84 8.65 1.27
N PHE A 10 -6.54 8.34 0.18
CA PHE A 10 -7.93 8.73 -0.02
C PHE A 10 -8.85 8.17 1.07
N LEU A 11 -8.70 6.87 1.40
CA LEU A 11 -9.45 6.26 2.51
C LEU A 11 -9.18 6.95 3.84
N ASN A 12 -7.94 7.32 4.11
CA ASN A 12 -7.58 8.03 5.35
C ASN A 12 -8.29 9.38 5.46
N PHE A 13 -8.42 10.15 4.37
CA PHE A 13 -9.21 11.40 4.38
C PHE A 13 -10.69 11.14 4.68
N LEU A 14 -11.26 10.08 4.11
CA LEU A 14 -12.66 9.71 4.39
C LEU A 14 -12.86 9.32 5.86
N VAL A 15 -11.95 8.51 6.42
CA VAL A 15 -12.00 8.10 7.83
C VAL A 15 -11.90 9.31 8.76
N LYS A 16 -11.08 10.30 8.42
CA LYS A 16 -10.95 11.57 9.17
C LYS A 16 -12.09 12.55 8.93
N LYS A 17 -13.01 12.25 8.00
CA LYS A 17 -14.05 13.19 7.54
C LYS A 17 -13.49 14.50 6.97
N GLU A 18 -12.27 14.45 6.45
CA GLU A 18 -11.59 15.59 5.82
C GLU A 18 -12.01 15.71 4.34
N PHE A 19 -13.30 15.90 4.08
CA PHE A 19 -13.86 15.93 2.72
C PHE A 19 -13.22 16.98 1.82
N LYS A 20 -12.87 18.14 2.37
CA LYS A 20 -12.16 19.18 1.61
C LYS A 20 -10.83 18.66 1.05
N ASN A 21 -10.02 18.02 1.88
CA ASN A 21 -8.72 17.46 1.49
C ASN A 21 -8.89 16.28 0.52
N PHE A 22 -9.93 15.47 0.74
CA PHE A 22 -10.30 14.39 -0.18
C PHE A 22 -10.58 14.95 -1.59
N PHE A 23 -11.45 15.95 -1.72
CA PHE A 23 -11.78 16.55 -3.02
C PHE A 23 -10.58 17.28 -3.64
N LEU A 24 -9.81 18.03 -2.87
CA LEU A 24 -8.61 18.70 -3.37
C LEU A 24 -7.56 17.70 -3.90
N ALA A 25 -7.41 16.55 -3.26
CA ALA A 25 -6.51 15.51 -3.74
C ALA A 25 -7.05 14.77 -4.97
N THR A 26 -8.38 14.66 -5.11
CA THR A 26 -9.03 13.99 -6.23
C THR A 26 -8.97 14.81 -7.53
N ILE A 27 -9.07 16.14 -7.44
CA ILE A 27 -9.09 17.02 -8.62
C ILE A 27 -7.86 16.84 -9.52
N PRO A 28 -6.61 16.94 -9.05
CA PRO A 28 -5.43 16.75 -9.90
C PRO A 28 -5.39 15.36 -10.56
N TYR A 29 -5.87 14.37 -9.84
CA TYR A 29 -5.95 13.01 -10.35
C TYR A 29 -6.95 12.89 -11.52
N LEU A 30 -8.16 13.43 -11.35
CA LEU A 30 -9.18 13.45 -12.40
C LEU A 30 -8.75 14.30 -13.60
N LEU A 31 -8.11 15.44 -13.37
CA LEU A 31 -7.58 16.29 -14.44
C LEU A 31 -6.47 15.55 -15.23
N GLY A 32 -5.54 14.91 -14.55
CA GLY A 32 -4.49 14.13 -15.21
C GLY A 32 -5.08 12.99 -16.05
N TRP A 33 -6.12 12.36 -15.56
CA TRP A 33 -6.88 11.34 -16.26
C TRP A 33 -7.56 11.91 -17.50
N PHE A 34 -8.30 12.99 -17.37
CA PHE A 34 -8.99 13.66 -18.45
C PHE A 34 -8.00 14.04 -19.58
N VAL A 35 -6.87 14.65 -19.22
CA VAL A 35 -5.80 15.00 -20.18
C VAL A 35 -5.26 13.74 -20.87
N TYR A 36 -4.99 12.67 -20.10
CA TYR A 36 -4.50 11.43 -20.69
C TYR A 36 -5.47 10.83 -21.70
N PHE A 37 -6.77 10.79 -21.42
CA PHE A 37 -7.77 10.24 -22.34
C PHE A 37 -7.96 11.09 -23.59
N THR A 38 -7.99 12.40 -23.42
CA THR A 38 -8.10 13.30 -24.58
C THR A 38 -6.89 13.20 -25.51
N TYR A 39 -5.68 13.00 -24.91
CA TYR A 39 -4.46 12.85 -25.68
C TYR A 39 -4.34 11.48 -26.37
N THR A 40 -4.75 10.40 -25.73
CA THR A 40 -4.57 9.04 -26.26
C THR A 40 -5.74 8.54 -27.11
N ASN A 41 -6.85 9.30 -27.20
CA ASN A 41 -8.10 8.87 -27.87
C ASN A 41 -8.57 7.47 -27.41
N SER A 42 -8.30 7.10 -26.19
CA SER A 42 -8.56 5.78 -25.64
C SER A 42 -9.85 5.75 -24.84
N ASP A 43 -10.47 4.57 -24.72
CA ASP A 43 -11.67 4.41 -23.91
C ASP A 43 -11.34 4.68 -22.41
N PRO A 44 -11.97 5.72 -21.81
CA PRO A 44 -11.66 6.11 -20.45
C PRO A 44 -11.98 5.02 -19.43
N ILE A 45 -13.01 4.23 -19.62
CA ILE A 45 -13.44 3.21 -18.67
C ILE A 45 -12.49 2.01 -18.71
N ILE A 46 -12.18 1.52 -19.90
CA ILE A 46 -11.28 0.37 -20.09
C ILE A 46 -9.90 0.71 -19.52
N ASN A 47 -9.35 1.86 -19.88
CA ASN A 47 -8.00 2.26 -19.45
C ASN A 47 -7.92 2.62 -17.96
N PHE A 48 -9.05 2.89 -17.31
CA PHE A 48 -9.06 3.02 -15.85
C PHE A 48 -8.90 1.67 -15.14
N PHE A 49 -9.64 0.70 -15.56
CA PHE A 49 -9.65 -0.59 -14.90
C PHE A 49 -8.49 -1.49 -15.33
N GLU A 50 -7.92 -1.28 -16.53
CA GLU A 50 -6.85 -2.13 -17.05
C GLU A 50 -5.56 -2.09 -16.19
N PRO A 51 -5.01 -0.94 -15.77
CA PRO A 51 -3.87 -0.90 -14.87
C PRO A 51 -4.17 -1.49 -13.49
N LEU A 52 -5.40 -1.32 -12.99
CA LEU A 52 -5.84 -1.98 -11.75
C LEU A 52 -5.87 -3.49 -11.94
N LYS A 53 -6.46 -3.97 -13.02
CA LYS A 53 -6.49 -5.39 -13.37
C LYS A 53 -5.08 -5.96 -13.54
N LEU A 54 -4.19 -5.26 -14.22
CA LEU A 54 -2.80 -5.66 -14.38
C LEU A 54 -2.03 -5.70 -13.05
N SER A 55 -2.24 -4.73 -12.16
CA SER A 55 -1.66 -4.75 -10.81
C SER A 55 -2.09 -5.97 -10.00
N PHE A 56 -3.35 -6.40 -10.16
CA PHE A 56 -3.88 -7.57 -9.46
C PHE A 56 -3.64 -8.90 -10.20
N MET A 57 -3.32 -8.86 -11.49
CA MET A 57 -3.06 -10.05 -12.31
C MET A 57 -1.58 -10.30 -12.56
N SER A 58 -0.70 -9.32 -12.29
CA SER A 58 0.73 -9.52 -12.46
C SER A 58 1.16 -10.68 -11.58
N ASN A 59 1.63 -11.75 -12.20
CA ASN A 59 2.21 -12.93 -11.55
C ASN A 59 3.55 -12.63 -10.86
N TYR A 60 3.71 -11.43 -10.31
CA TYR A 60 4.85 -11.06 -9.48
C TYR A 60 4.71 -11.77 -8.13
N ARG A 61 4.99 -13.09 -8.13
CA ARG A 61 5.02 -13.99 -6.98
C ARG A 61 6.09 -13.64 -5.93
N ARG A 62 6.64 -12.42 -5.99
CA ARG A 62 7.78 -12.02 -5.15
C ARG A 62 7.39 -11.10 -3.99
N ASP A 63 6.15 -10.67 -3.92
CA ASP A 63 5.72 -9.68 -2.96
C ASP A 63 5.05 -10.34 -1.76
N ALA A 64 5.54 -10.03 -0.56
CA ALA A 64 5.04 -10.57 0.71
C ALA A 64 3.87 -9.71 1.24
N ASP A 65 2.84 -9.48 0.42
CA ASP A 65 1.62 -8.79 0.81
C ASP A 65 0.46 -9.77 1.05
N ILE A 66 -0.54 -9.33 1.79
CA ILE A 66 -1.69 -10.16 2.14
C ILE A 66 -2.48 -10.59 0.90
N TYR A 67 -2.59 -9.73 -0.11
CA TYR A 67 -3.32 -10.07 -1.33
C TYR A 67 -2.61 -11.21 -2.09
N SER A 68 -1.31 -11.14 -2.26
CA SER A 68 -0.50 -12.17 -2.92
C SER A 68 -0.56 -13.49 -2.17
N LEU A 69 -0.49 -13.47 -0.84
CA LEU A 69 -0.66 -14.67 -0.01
C LEU A 69 -2.04 -15.30 -0.19
N LEU A 70 -3.11 -14.50 -0.16
CA LEU A 70 -4.47 -15.00 -0.40
C LEU A 70 -4.62 -15.58 -1.80
N GLN A 71 -4.00 -14.96 -2.80
CA GLN A 71 -4.04 -15.46 -4.18
C GLN A 71 -3.36 -16.82 -4.30
N ILE A 72 -2.20 -17.02 -3.66
CA ILE A 72 -1.46 -18.27 -3.71
C ILE A 72 -2.23 -19.40 -3.01
N TYR A 73 -2.75 -19.17 -1.81
CA TYR A 73 -3.31 -20.22 -0.97
C TYR A 73 -4.80 -20.48 -1.19
N PHE A 74 -5.56 -19.48 -1.59
CA PHE A 74 -7.02 -19.56 -1.60
C PHE A 74 -7.68 -19.31 -2.96
N LEU A 75 -6.99 -18.71 -3.93
CA LEU A 75 -7.60 -18.20 -5.14
C LEU A 75 -7.09 -18.86 -6.44
N SER A 76 -6.09 -19.74 -6.36
CA SER A 76 -5.45 -20.31 -7.55
C SER A 76 -6.43 -21.07 -8.48
N ASP A 77 -7.49 -21.66 -7.93
CA ASP A 77 -8.44 -22.51 -8.68
C ASP A 77 -9.93 -22.23 -8.38
N LYS A 78 -10.25 -21.18 -7.62
CA LYS A 78 -11.63 -20.97 -7.16
C LYS A 78 -12.26 -19.77 -7.85
N GLY A 79 -13.54 -19.95 -8.23
CA GLY A 79 -14.31 -19.04 -9.05
C GLY A 79 -14.34 -17.57 -8.56
N SER A 80 -14.76 -16.70 -9.45
CA SER A 80 -14.76 -15.24 -9.30
C SER A 80 -15.30 -14.69 -7.96
N ILE A 81 -16.28 -15.36 -7.35
CA ILE A 81 -16.94 -14.90 -6.10
C ILE A 81 -15.95 -14.84 -4.92
N LEU A 82 -15.12 -15.89 -4.72
CA LEU A 82 -14.13 -15.89 -3.63
C LEU A 82 -13.08 -14.81 -3.79
N LYS A 83 -12.72 -14.48 -5.02
CA LYS A 83 -11.82 -13.37 -5.32
C LYS A 83 -12.41 -12.02 -4.88
N TYR A 84 -13.66 -11.76 -5.17
CA TYR A 84 -14.34 -10.53 -4.75
C TYR A 84 -14.50 -10.45 -3.22
N ILE A 85 -14.83 -11.57 -2.57
CA ILE A 85 -14.90 -11.63 -1.10
C ILE A 85 -13.54 -11.32 -0.48
N SER A 86 -12.45 -11.87 -1.03
CA SER A 86 -11.10 -11.61 -0.52
C SER A 86 -10.70 -10.14 -0.68
N ILE A 87 -10.97 -9.53 -1.83
CA ILE A 87 -10.72 -8.10 -2.06
C ILE A 87 -11.54 -7.24 -1.09
N ALA A 88 -12.82 -7.55 -0.91
CA ALA A 88 -13.69 -6.85 0.04
C ALA A 88 -13.19 -6.99 1.48
N SER A 89 -12.71 -8.17 1.87
CA SER A 89 -12.16 -8.42 3.20
C SER A 89 -10.87 -7.64 3.45
N ILE A 90 -9.97 -7.57 2.46
CA ILE A 90 -8.76 -6.74 2.53
C ILE A 90 -9.11 -5.26 2.68
N PHE A 91 -10.11 -4.79 1.90
CA PHE A 91 -10.59 -3.43 1.98
C PHE A 91 -11.14 -3.11 3.38
N LEU A 92 -11.98 -3.97 3.92
CA LEU A 92 -12.57 -3.81 5.25
C LEU A 92 -11.49 -3.81 6.34
N LEU A 93 -10.54 -4.75 6.27
CA LEU A 93 -9.44 -4.84 7.23
C LEU A 93 -8.56 -3.58 7.20
N ASN A 94 -8.27 -3.07 6.00
CA ASN A 94 -7.53 -1.81 5.83
C ASN A 94 -8.29 -0.64 6.46
N LEU A 95 -9.59 -0.55 6.23
CA LEU A 95 -10.44 0.48 6.83
C LEU A 95 -10.42 0.42 8.37
N LEU A 96 -10.54 -0.77 8.96
CA LEU A 96 -10.48 -0.94 10.41
C LEU A 96 -9.12 -0.52 10.99
N ILE A 97 -8.04 -0.86 10.31
CA ILE A 97 -6.68 -0.45 10.71
C ILE A 97 -6.54 1.08 10.62
N LEU A 98 -7.03 1.72 9.56
CA LEU A 98 -6.99 3.18 9.43
C LEU A 98 -7.80 3.88 10.54
N ILE A 99 -8.96 3.35 10.90
CA ILE A 99 -9.75 3.85 12.03
C ILE A 99 -8.94 3.76 13.33
N ARG A 100 -8.21 2.66 13.53
CA ARG A 100 -7.36 2.47 14.71
C ARG A 100 -6.17 3.42 14.72
N ILE A 101 -5.46 3.56 13.60
CA ILE A 101 -4.33 4.48 13.44
C ILE A 101 -4.74 5.91 13.77
N ASN A 102 -5.93 6.34 13.35
CA ASN A 102 -6.40 7.70 13.61
C ASN A 102 -6.64 8.02 15.10
N LYS A 103 -6.65 7.03 15.97
CA LYS A 103 -6.70 7.22 17.43
C LYS A 103 -5.34 7.50 18.06
N GLU A 104 -4.24 7.32 17.34
CA GLU A 104 -2.91 7.62 17.84
C GLU A 104 -2.75 9.13 18.14
N SER A 105 -1.95 9.47 19.14
CA SER A 105 -1.73 10.87 19.54
C SER A 105 -0.76 11.61 18.61
N SER A 106 0.29 10.93 18.17
CA SER A 106 1.32 11.50 17.31
C SER A 106 0.90 11.57 15.86
N ASN A 107 0.82 12.76 15.28
CA ASN A 107 0.51 12.95 13.87
C ASN A 107 1.59 12.35 12.95
N PHE A 108 2.86 12.40 13.37
CA PHE A 108 3.96 11.81 12.59
C PHE A 108 3.86 10.27 12.56
N LEU A 109 3.54 9.66 13.70
CA LEU A 109 3.31 8.22 13.76
C LEU A 109 2.10 7.80 12.92
N LYS A 110 0.98 8.53 13.02
CA LYS A 110 -0.19 8.29 12.16
C LYS A 110 0.16 8.27 10.68
N MET A 111 0.86 9.30 10.22
CA MET A 111 1.25 9.42 8.82
C MET A 111 2.17 8.26 8.41
N SER A 112 3.14 7.91 9.24
CA SER A 112 4.05 6.80 8.99
C SER A 112 3.31 5.47 8.86
N LEU A 113 2.35 5.20 9.76
CA LEU A 113 1.54 3.97 9.73
C LEU A 113 0.59 3.92 8.52
N VAL A 114 -0.02 5.05 8.14
CA VAL A 114 -0.85 5.13 6.93
C VAL A 114 -0.04 4.79 5.68
N LEU A 115 1.20 5.24 5.58
CA LEU A 115 2.08 4.97 4.44
C LEU A 115 2.54 3.49 4.37
N ILE A 116 2.51 2.76 5.47
CA ILE A 116 2.85 1.33 5.51
C ILE A 116 1.68 0.45 5.07
N CYS A 117 0.44 0.87 5.27
CA CYS A 117 -0.73 0.08 4.88
C CYS A 117 -0.68 -0.46 3.44
N PRO A 118 -0.29 0.32 2.41
CA PRO A 118 -0.16 -0.20 1.06
C PRO A 118 0.81 -1.37 0.93
N LEU A 119 1.91 -1.37 1.70
CA LEU A 119 2.92 -2.43 1.66
C LEU A 119 2.42 -3.74 2.28
N ILE A 120 1.51 -3.66 3.25
CA ILE A 120 0.95 -4.83 3.92
C ILE A 120 -0.14 -5.48 3.06
N PHE A 121 -0.98 -4.65 2.42
CA PHE A 121 -2.22 -5.13 1.83
C PHE A 121 -2.17 -5.37 0.33
N PHE A 122 -1.28 -4.69 -0.38
CA PHE A 122 -1.27 -4.68 -1.84
C PHE A 122 0.08 -5.05 -2.42
N PRO A 123 0.10 -5.63 -3.63
CA PRO A 123 1.34 -5.90 -4.35
C PRO A 123 2.19 -4.63 -4.48
N HIS A 124 3.45 -4.75 -4.12
CA HIS A 124 4.39 -3.64 -4.12
C HIS A 124 5.73 -4.05 -4.73
N SER A 125 6.51 -3.08 -5.15
CA SER A 125 7.85 -3.29 -5.68
C SER A 125 8.90 -2.90 -4.64
N ASN A 126 10.13 -3.38 -4.80
CA ASN A 126 11.22 -3.10 -3.85
C ASN A 126 11.46 -1.61 -3.57
N TYR A 127 11.19 -0.73 -4.55
CA TYR A 127 11.31 0.71 -4.36
C TYR A 127 10.19 1.30 -3.48
N ASP A 128 9.08 0.60 -3.29
CA ASP A 128 7.99 1.07 -2.42
C ASP A 128 8.38 1.01 -0.95
N TYR A 129 9.41 0.25 -0.58
CA TYR A 129 9.93 0.22 0.79
C TYR A 129 10.40 1.60 1.28
N VAL A 130 10.61 2.57 0.39
CA VAL A 130 10.83 3.97 0.80
C VAL A 130 9.71 4.50 1.70
N LEU A 131 8.49 3.95 1.61
CA LEU A 131 7.37 4.29 2.48
C LEU A 131 7.58 3.88 3.95
N LEU A 132 8.56 3.01 4.24
CA LEU A 132 8.98 2.67 5.60
C LEU A 132 9.89 3.74 6.23
N PHE A 133 10.48 4.63 5.42
CA PHE A 133 11.43 5.61 5.91
C PHE A 133 10.85 6.56 6.98
N PRO A 134 9.62 7.09 6.87
CA PRO A 134 9.02 7.90 7.93
C PRO A 134 8.87 7.14 9.25
N LEU A 135 8.56 5.84 9.21
CA LEU A 135 8.52 5.03 10.44
C LEU A 135 9.91 4.86 11.06
N ALA A 136 10.94 4.66 10.24
CA ALA A 136 12.32 4.59 10.73
C ALA A 136 12.74 5.89 11.40
N CYS A 137 12.44 7.04 10.80
CA CYS A 137 12.71 8.36 11.36
C CYS A 137 11.97 8.56 12.70
N TYR A 138 10.68 8.22 12.75
CA TYR A 138 9.92 8.28 14.00
C TYR A 138 10.55 7.40 15.09
N SER A 139 10.91 6.19 14.75
CA SER A 139 11.49 5.20 15.67
C SER A 139 12.85 5.65 16.18
N LEU A 140 13.66 6.29 15.33
CA LEU A 140 14.96 6.85 15.71
C LEU A 140 14.81 8.04 16.67
N LEU A 141 13.85 8.93 16.41
CA LEU A 141 13.57 10.08 17.28
C LEU A 141 13.03 9.69 18.66
N ASN A 142 12.45 8.49 18.78
CA ASN A 142 11.88 7.96 20.02
C ASN A 142 12.58 6.64 20.42
N PHE A 143 13.88 6.58 20.28
CA PHE A 143 14.69 5.35 20.40
C PHE A 143 14.72 4.75 21.80
N ASP A 144 14.32 5.48 22.82
CA ASP A 144 14.26 4.98 24.21
C ASP A 144 13.24 3.85 24.38
N ASN A 145 12.19 3.83 23.55
CA ASN A 145 11.16 2.81 23.60
C ASN A 145 11.64 1.52 22.89
N TYR A 146 11.51 0.38 23.57
CA TYR A 146 11.91 -0.93 23.04
C TYR A 146 11.24 -1.27 21.69
N LEU A 147 9.95 -0.98 21.54
CA LEU A 147 9.24 -1.20 20.27
C LEU A 147 9.80 -0.36 19.13
N ASN A 148 10.22 0.87 19.42
CA ASN A 148 10.82 1.72 18.39
C ASN A 148 12.22 1.22 17.99
N LYS A 149 12.99 0.64 18.89
CA LYS A 149 14.25 -0.04 18.55
C LYS A 149 13.99 -1.19 17.58
N ILE A 150 13.04 -2.04 17.90
CA ILE A 150 12.65 -3.16 17.00
C ILE A 150 12.23 -2.65 15.64
N ASN A 151 11.34 -1.66 15.58
CA ASN A 151 10.87 -1.09 14.31
C ASN A 151 12.02 -0.51 13.48
N PHE A 152 12.92 0.22 14.12
CA PHE A 152 14.08 0.80 13.45
C PHE A 152 14.99 -0.28 12.84
N PHE A 153 15.37 -1.29 13.63
CA PHE A 153 16.20 -2.39 13.14
C PHE A 153 15.48 -3.24 12.08
N PHE A 154 14.17 -3.43 12.21
CA PHE A 154 13.37 -4.11 11.19
C PHE A 154 13.40 -3.37 9.85
N VAL A 155 13.24 -2.05 9.86
CA VAL A 155 13.33 -1.24 8.63
C VAL A 155 14.72 -1.32 8.02
N ILE A 156 15.79 -1.23 8.83
CA ILE A 156 17.17 -1.41 8.34
C ILE A 156 17.35 -2.80 7.73
N TYR A 157 16.85 -3.85 8.38
CA TYR A 157 16.89 -5.21 7.83
C TYR A 157 16.21 -5.28 6.46
N VAL A 158 15.00 -4.76 6.32
CA VAL A 158 14.27 -4.77 5.04
C VAL A 158 15.02 -4.03 3.95
N PHE A 159 15.63 -2.87 4.26
CA PHE A 159 16.34 -2.06 3.24
C PHE A 159 17.69 -2.61 2.83
N TYR A 160 18.48 -3.10 3.76
CA TYR A 160 19.88 -3.40 3.54
C TYR A 160 20.21 -4.88 3.68
N LEU A 161 19.83 -5.49 4.80
CA LEU A 161 20.28 -6.86 5.13
C LEU A 161 19.55 -7.92 4.32
N SER A 162 18.27 -7.72 3.98
CA SER A 162 17.52 -8.69 3.18
C SER A 162 18.15 -8.95 1.81
N ARG A 163 18.71 -7.91 1.19
CA ARG A 163 19.41 -8.03 -0.10
C ARG A 163 20.75 -8.73 0.05
N ILE A 164 21.49 -8.40 1.10
CA ILE A 164 22.80 -9.02 1.39
C ILE A 164 22.61 -10.51 1.70
N VAL A 165 21.63 -10.83 2.57
CA VAL A 165 21.33 -12.22 2.92
C VAL A 165 20.87 -13.00 1.69
N LYS A 166 20.01 -12.41 0.86
CA LYS A 166 19.56 -13.02 -0.39
C LYS A 166 20.74 -13.33 -1.33
N HIS A 167 21.64 -12.40 -1.48
CA HIS A 167 22.83 -12.56 -2.34
C HIS A 167 23.83 -13.58 -1.77
N LEU A 168 23.99 -13.63 -0.44
CA LEU A 168 24.89 -14.59 0.21
C LEU A 168 24.35 -16.02 0.21
N LEU A 169 23.04 -16.19 0.15
CA LEU A 169 22.39 -17.53 0.16
C LEU A 169 22.06 -18.05 -1.25
N ASP A 170 22.46 -17.32 -2.32
CA ASP A 170 22.12 -17.64 -3.72
C ASP A 170 20.62 -17.96 -3.91
N ILE A 171 19.75 -17.29 -3.15
CA ILE A 171 18.31 -17.44 -3.26
C ILE A 171 17.81 -16.41 -4.28
N ASP A 172 17.48 -16.89 -5.49
CA ASP A 172 16.86 -16.09 -6.56
C ASP A 172 15.38 -15.73 -6.29
#